data_1bbb40ed36689b561a4a7dc18ba803b7
#
_entry.id   1bbb40ed36689b561a4a7dc18ba803b7
#
_cell.length_a   1.000
_cell.length_b   1.000
_cell.length_c   1.000
_cell.angle_alpha   90.00
_cell.angle_beta   90.00
_cell.angle_gamma   90.00
#
_symmetry.space_group_name_H-M   'P 1'
#
loop_
_entity.id
_entity.type
_entity.pdbx_description
1 polymer ?
#
loop_
_entity_poly.entity_id
_entity_poly.type
_entity_poly.pdbx_seq_one_letter_code
_entity_poly.pdbx_strand_id
1 'polypeptide(L)'
;MIRHAGGNEALGRGAEVGRGTALGRGAALAAAGLALYQAGPGITALRPVRVALFPRLAGRGAAGHVALTFDDGPDPDATPQFLTVLADRGLHATFFMLGSMVARSPGLAAEVAAAGHEVGVHGWDHRYLPLRGPRATRDDLTRARDTIAAATGSVPRLFRPPFGVLSTAALVTARRLALTPVLWTCWGREWTDGASPGSVYATLAADLAGGGTVLLHDSDCASPPGSWRAGLGALPTLLDECGRRDLRVGPVRAHGMGRPAASG
;
A
#
# COMPACT_ATOMS: atom_id res chain seq x y z
N MET A 1 13.87 72.62 49.27
CA MET A 1 13.17 71.57 50.03
C MET A 1 12.63 70.57 49.01
N ILE A 2 13.36 69.48 48.73
CA ILE A 2 13.26 68.13 49.28
C ILE A 2 11.84 67.57 49.22
N ARG A 3 11.62 66.58 48.35
CA ARG A 3 11.55 65.13 48.60
C ARG A 3 11.19 64.33 47.30
N HIS A 4 12.00 63.50 46.98
CA HIS A 4 11.91 62.03 46.77
C HIS A 4 10.53 61.38 46.88
N ALA A 5 10.19 60.60 45.85
CA ALA A 5 9.73 59.20 45.95
C ALA A 5 9.94 58.49 44.65
N GLY A 6 10.97 57.66 44.60
CA GLY A 6 11.12 56.63 43.58
C GLY A 6 10.55 55.35 44.13
N GLY A 7 10.34 54.42 43.26
CA GLY A 7 10.36 53.00 43.60
C GLY A 7 9.12 52.21 43.27
N ASN A 8 9.37 51.19 42.47
CA ASN A 8 8.62 49.95 42.24
C ASN A 8 7.73 49.88 41.00
N GLU A 9 8.38 49.74 39.85
CA GLU A 9 7.81 49.01 38.71
C GLU A 9 8.87 48.12 38.06
N ALA A 10 9.30 47.08 38.72
CA ALA A 10 10.25 46.14 38.12
C ALA A 10 10.10 44.67 38.58
N LEU A 11 8.90 44.20 38.93
CA LEU A 11 8.69 42.79 39.33
C LEU A 11 7.56 42.04 38.64
N GLY A 12 6.95 42.58 37.57
CA GLY A 12 5.80 41.93 36.90
C GLY A 12 6.07 41.27 35.56
N ARG A 13 7.23 41.53 34.90
CA ARG A 13 7.45 41.09 33.49
C ARG A 13 8.18 39.74 33.31
N GLY A 14 8.78 39.19 34.36
CA GLY A 14 9.55 37.94 34.28
C GLY A 14 8.72 36.64 34.30
N ALA A 15 7.51 36.67 34.87
CA ALA A 15 6.70 35.46 35.08
C ALA A 15 5.79 35.11 33.86
N GLU A 16 5.42 36.06 33.03
CA GLU A 16 4.58 35.82 31.83
C GLU A 16 5.35 35.28 30.65
N VAL A 17 6.59 35.68 30.47
CA VAL A 17 7.45 35.19 29.37
C VAL A 17 7.81 33.70 29.58
N GLY A 18 7.98 33.25 30.81
CA GLY A 18 8.29 31.85 31.12
C GLY A 18 7.12 30.88 30.93
N ARG A 19 5.89 31.33 31.17
CA ARG A 19 4.68 30.49 30.96
C ARG A 19 4.35 30.30 29.47
N GLY A 20 4.51 31.31 28.65
CA GLY A 20 4.29 31.22 27.20
C GLY A 20 5.26 30.25 26.50
N THR A 21 6.54 30.25 26.92
CA THR A 21 7.56 29.32 26.35
C THR A 21 7.38 27.88 26.83
N ALA A 22 6.92 27.66 28.07
CA ALA A 22 6.67 26.32 28.62
C ALA A 22 5.42 25.68 27.94
N LEU A 23 4.34 26.45 27.78
CA LEU A 23 3.14 26.03 27.06
C LEU A 23 3.45 25.73 25.56
N GLY A 24 4.26 26.55 24.89
CA GLY A 24 4.70 26.35 23.53
C GLY A 24 5.54 25.08 23.38
N ARG A 25 6.46 24.80 24.30
CA ARG A 25 7.27 23.57 24.31
C ARG A 25 6.42 22.33 24.56
N GLY A 26 5.47 22.37 25.49
CA GLY A 26 4.54 21.29 25.74
C GLY A 26 3.67 20.95 24.52
N ALA A 27 3.13 21.96 23.84
CA ALA A 27 2.36 21.80 22.61
C ALA A 27 3.21 21.22 21.47
N ALA A 28 4.45 21.67 21.32
CA ALA A 28 5.38 21.13 20.30
C ALA A 28 5.72 19.66 20.54
N LEU A 29 5.98 19.27 21.81
CA LEU A 29 6.25 17.87 22.16
C LEU A 29 5.02 16.98 21.94
N ALA A 30 3.83 17.46 22.28
CA ALA A 30 2.58 16.74 22.02
C ALA A 30 2.33 16.55 20.51
N ALA A 31 2.56 17.59 19.71
CA ALA A 31 2.46 17.51 18.25
C ALA A 31 3.48 16.53 17.65
N ALA A 32 4.73 16.56 18.11
CA ALA A 32 5.76 15.62 17.69
C ALA A 32 5.41 14.16 18.07
N GLY A 33 4.92 13.94 19.30
CA GLY A 33 4.45 12.63 19.75
C GLY A 33 3.28 12.09 18.90
N LEU A 34 2.32 12.95 18.55
CA LEU A 34 1.21 12.59 17.67
C LEU A 34 1.69 12.28 16.25
N ALA A 35 2.63 13.04 15.71
CA ALA A 35 3.22 12.80 14.40
C ALA A 35 3.97 11.46 14.36
N LEU A 36 4.76 11.14 15.38
CA LEU A 36 5.45 9.87 15.55
C LEU A 36 4.46 8.71 15.69
N TYR A 37 3.40 8.87 16.47
CA TYR A 37 2.34 7.87 16.59
C TYR A 37 1.65 7.62 15.24
N GLN A 38 1.36 8.69 14.50
CA GLN A 38 0.72 8.58 13.17
C GLN A 38 1.63 7.92 12.14
N ALA A 39 2.91 8.28 12.11
CA ALA A 39 3.87 7.79 11.11
C ALA A 39 4.58 6.48 11.50
N GLY A 40 4.54 6.10 12.77
CA GLY A 40 5.27 4.93 13.29
C GLY A 40 5.11 3.65 12.49
N PRO A 41 3.89 3.25 12.08
CA PRO A 41 3.69 2.07 11.24
C PRO A 41 4.41 2.14 9.88
N GLY A 42 4.82 3.34 9.42
CA GLY A 42 5.61 3.53 8.20
C GLY A 42 6.94 2.79 8.19
N ILE A 43 7.48 2.42 9.36
CA ILE A 43 8.69 1.58 9.44
C ILE A 43 8.54 0.23 8.72
N THR A 44 7.30 -0.25 8.56
CA THR A 44 7.00 -1.48 7.82
C THR A 44 7.21 -1.34 6.31
N ALA A 45 7.41 -0.12 5.79
CA ALA A 45 7.87 0.10 4.41
C ALA A 45 9.27 -0.47 4.18
N LEU A 46 10.10 -0.53 5.24
CA LEU A 46 11.42 -1.14 5.18
C LEU A 46 11.27 -2.67 5.07
N ARG A 47 11.64 -3.22 3.90
CA ARG A 47 11.51 -4.66 3.61
C ARG A 47 12.10 -5.57 4.69
N PRO A 48 13.34 -5.35 5.19
CA PRO A 48 13.90 -6.21 6.24
C PRO A 48 13.04 -6.24 7.50
N VAL A 49 12.52 -5.09 7.94
CA VAL A 49 11.69 -4.97 9.14
C VAL A 49 10.38 -5.74 8.96
N ARG A 50 9.65 -5.51 7.85
CA ARG A 50 8.36 -6.16 7.64
C ARG A 50 8.49 -7.68 7.42
N VAL A 51 9.52 -8.13 6.72
CA VAL A 51 9.72 -9.56 6.46
C VAL A 51 10.09 -10.32 7.73
N ALA A 52 10.92 -9.70 8.61
CA ALA A 52 11.35 -10.33 9.86
C ALA A 52 10.27 -10.28 10.95
N LEU A 53 9.59 -9.13 11.12
CA LEU A 53 8.71 -8.89 12.26
C LEU A 53 7.21 -9.03 11.92
N PHE A 54 6.84 -8.84 10.66
CA PHE A 54 5.44 -8.80 10.21
C PHE A 54 5.22 -9.66 8.94
N PRO A 55 5.53 -10.97 8.97
CA PRO A 55 5.52 -11.81 7.77
C PRO A 55 4.16 -11.83 7.05
N ARG A 56 3.05 -11.77 7.79
CA ARG A 56 1.70 -11.69 7.20
C ARG A 56 1.49 -10.37 6.45
N LEU A 57 1.91 -9.24 7.04
CA LEU A 57 1.87 -7.93 6.38
C LEU A 57 2.79 -7.89 5.16
N ALA A 58 3.95 -8.56 5.23
CA ALA A 58 4.84 -8.70 4.09
C ALA A 58 4.26 -9.57 2.94
N GLY A 59 3.08 -10.17 3.13
CA GLY A 59 2.48 -11.06 2.14
C GLY A 59 3.15 -12.42 2.09
N ARG A 60 3.73 -12.89 3.20
CA ARG A 60 4.28 -14.25 3.26
C ARG A 60 3.19 -15.29 3.46
N GLY A 61 3.21 -16.33 2.62
CA GLY A 61 2.24 -17.43 2.63
C GLY A 61 2.89 -18.80 2.46
N ALA A 62 2.18 -19.74 1.84
CA ALA A 62 2.61 -21.12 1.66
C ALA A 62 3.84 -21.23 0.75
N ALA A 63 4.85 -22.00 1.15
CA ALA A 63 6.15 -22.10 0.46
C ALA A 63 6.07 -22.54 -1.01
N GLY A 64 5.08 -23.36 -1.39
CA GLY A 64 4.87 -23.78 -2.79
C GLY A 64 3.99 -22.83 -3.63
N HIS A 65 3.74 -21.60 -3.15
CA HIS A 65 2.85 -20.67 -3.83
C HIS A 65 3.47 -19.26 -3.90
N VAL A 66 3.23 -18.56 -5.00
CA VAL A 66 3.56 -17.15 -5.21
C VAL A 66 2.26 -16.39 -5.42
N ALA A 67 2.01 -15.36 -4.62
CA ALA A 67 0.89 -14.46 -4.86
C ALA A 67 1.31 -13.44 -5.93
N LEU A 68 0.57 -13.37 -7.04
CA LEU A 68 0.74 -12.37 -8.09
C LEU A 68 -0.22 -11.22 -7.84
N THR A 69 0.30 -9.99 -7.79
CA THR A 69 -0.52 -8.82 -7.48
C THR A 69 -0.17 -7.64 -8.36
N PHE A 70 -1.20 -6.85 -8.68
CA PHE A 70 -1.10 -5.62 -9.47
C PHE A 70 -1.70 -4.46 -8.68
N ASP A 71 -1.10 -3.27 -8.78
CA ASP A 71 -1.56 -2.05 -8.12
C ASP A 71 -1.94 -0.98 -9.14
N ASP A 72 -2.66 0.05 -8.71
CA ASP A 72 -2.98 1.31 -9.40
C ASP A 72 -4.11 1.27 -10.44
N GLY A 73 -4.52 0.11 -10.93
CA GLY A 73 -5.62 -0.03 -11.87
C GLY A 73 -7.03 0.22 -11.30
N PRO A 74 -8.08 -0.03 -12.09
CA PRO A 74 -8.05 -0.50 -13.46
C PRO A 74 -7.74 0.62 -14.46
N ASP A 75 -6.90 0.35 -15.43
CA ASP A 75 -6.53 1.27 -16.49
C ASP A 75 -6.99 0.74 -17.85
N PRO A 76 -7.74 1.52 -18.66
CA PRO A 76 -8.30 1.04 -19.93
C PRO A 76 -7.28 0.57 -20.96
N ASP A 77 -6.05 1.13 -20.94
CA ASP A 77 -5.01 0.78 -21.88
C ASP A 77 -4.15 -0.39 -21.39
N ALA A 78 -3.96 -0.51 -20.08
CA ALA A 78 -3.05 -1.49 -19.48
C ALA A 78 -3.77 -2.75 -18.99
N THR A 79 -4.77 -2.61 -18.11
CA THR A 79 -5.40 -3.74 -17.42
C THR A 79 -5.89 -4.84 -18.35
N PRO A 80 -6.55 -4.57 -19.51
CA PRO A 80 -6.98 -5.63 -20.44
C PRO A 80 -5.83 -6.49 -20.98
N GLN A 81 -4.65 -5.91 -21.16
CA GLN A 81 -3.49 -6.64 -21.65
C GLN A 81 -2.94 -7.62 -20.60
N PHE A 82 -2.94 -7.22 -19.31
CA PHE A 82 -2.62 -8.14 -18.20
C PHE A 82 -3.65 -9.26 -18.09
N LEU A 83 -4.95 -8.95 -18.23
CA LEU A 83 -6.02 -9.96 -18.22
C LEU A 83 -5.82 -11.00 -19.32
N THR A 84 -5.44 -10.57 -20.52
CA THR A 84 -5.15 -11.46 -21.65
C THR A 84 -4.02 -12.44 -21.31
N VAL A 85 -2.88 -11.93 -20.79
CA VAL A 85 -1.74 -12.80 -20.41
C VAL A 85 -2.12 -13.79 -19.32
N LEU A 86 -2.93 -13.37 -18.35
CA LEU A 86 -3.39 -14.24 -17.27
C LEU A 86 -4.38 -15.31 -17.76
N ALA A 87 -5.32 -14.92 -18.64
CA ALA A 87 -6.29 -15.84 -19.23
C ALA A 87 -5.62 -16.92 -20.09
N ASP A 88 -4.63 -16.55 -20.92
CA ASP A 88 -3.84 -17.46 -21.77
C ASP A 88 -3.10 -18.53 -20.95
N ARG A 89 -2.81 -18.23 -19.67
CA ARG A 89 -2.14 -19.12 -18.72
C ARG A 89 -3.10 -19.83 -17.75
N GLY A 90 -4.42 -19.52 -17.81
CA GLY A 90 -5.40 -20.03 -16.86
C GLY A 90 -5.14 -19.59 -15.42
N LEU A 91 -4.56 -18.41 -15.22
CA LEU A 91 -4.13 -17.90 -13.91
C LEU A 91 -5.04 -16.78 -13.42
N HIS A 92 -5.18 -16.72 -12.10
CA HIS A 92 -5.82 -15.60 -11.41
C HIS A 92 -4.79 -14.84 -10.56
N ALA A 93 -5.04 -13.55 -10.35
CA ALA A 93 -4.19 -12.66 -9.56
C ALA A 93 -5.04 -11.79 -8.61
N THR A 94 -4.40 -10.95 -7.82
CA THR A 94 -5.07 -9.92 -7.01
C THR A 94 -4.76 -8.54 -7.58
N PHE A 95 -5.80 -7.75 -7.81
CA PHE A 95 -5.71 -6.36 -8.26
C PHE A 95 -6.08 -5.42 -7.11
N PHE A 96 -5.13 -4.62 -6.65
CA PHE A 96 -5.37 -3.56 -5.67
C PHE A 96 -5.73 -2.28 -6.41
N MET A 97 -7.02 -2.01 -6.48
CA MET A 97 -7.57 -0.93 -7.30
C MET A 97 -7.65 0.40 -6.55
N LEU A 98 -7.41 1.49 -7.26
CA LEU A 98 -7.74 2.83 -6.82
C LEU A 98 -9.23 3.13 -7.04
N GLY A 99 -9.90 3.63 -6.01
CA GLY A 99 -11.33 3.96 -6.11
C GLY A 99 -11.64 4.99 -7.20
N SER A 100 -10.72 5.94 -7.46
CA SER A 100 -10.85 6.93 -8.52
C SER A 100 -10.74 6.34 -9.93
N MET A 101 -9.92 5.29 -10.11
CA MET A 101 -9.79 4.56 -11.38
C MET A 101 -11.05 3.73 -11.63
N VAL A 102 -11.55 3.05 -10.59
CA VAL A 102 -12.82 2.30 -10.67
C VAL A 102 -13.99 3.23 -10.98
N ALA A 103 -14.05 4.41 -10.37
CA ALA A 103 -15.11 5.39 -10.67
C ALA A 103 -15.09 5.88 -12.12
N ARG A 104 -13.93 5.92 -12.76
CA ARG A 104 -13.78 6.27 -14.19
C ARG A 104 -14.10 5.11 -15.12
N SER A 105 -13.81 3.87 -14.71
CA SER A 105 -13.97 2.67 -15.52
C SER A 105 -14.62 1.53 -14.74
N PRO A 106 -15.89 1.70 -14.25
CA PRO A 106 -16.53 0.69 -13.41
C PRO A 106 -16.76 -0.63 -14.13
N GLY A 107 -17.02 -0.59 -15.45
CA GLY A 107 -17.17 -1.79 -16.28
C GLY A 107 -15.89 -2.64 -16.32
N LEU A 108 -14.72 -2.01 -16.41
CA LEU A 108 -13.44 -2.74 -16.41
C LEU A 108 -13.15 -3.36 -15.03
N ALA A 109 -13.49 -2.68 -13.93
CA ALA A 109 -13.40 -3.28 -12.60
C ALA A 109 -14.30 -4.51 -12.45
N ALA A 110 -15.54 -4.44 -13.00
CA ALA A 110 -16.43 -5.59 -13.05
C ALA A 110 -15.88 -6.73 -13.90
N GLU A 111 -15.25 -6.43 -15.03
CA GLU A 111 -14.60 -7.43 -15.89
C GLU A 111 -13.47 -8.17 -15.18
N VAL A 112 -12.58 -7.44 -14.47
CA VAL A 112 -11.52 -8.06 -13.65
C VAL A 112 -12.11 -9.04 -12.63
N ALA A 113 -13.18 -8.63 -11.92
CA ALA A 113 -13.83 -9.50 -10.95
C ALA A 113 -14.54 -10.70 -11.60
N ALA A 114 -15.23 -10.50 -12.74
CA ALA A 114 -15.92 -11.54 -13.48
C ALA A 114 -14.96 -12.57 -14.07
N ALA A 115 -13.73 -12.15 -14.43
CA ALA A 115 -12.66 -13.04 -14.86
C ALA A 115 -12.07 -13.88 -13.70
N GLY A 116 -12.63 -13.78 -12.49
CA GLY A 116 -12.23 -14.60 -11.33
C GLY A 116 -11.04 -14.06 -10.55
N HIS A 117 -10.54 -12.88 -10.87
CA HIS A 117 -9.48 -12.26 -10.10
C HIS A 117 -9.96 -11.78 -8.73
N GLU A 118 -9.03 -11.66 -7.78
CA GLU A 118 -9.29 -11.07 -6.48
C GLU A 118 -9.10 -9.56 -6.53
N VAL A 119 -9.98 -8.80 -5.89
CA VAL A 119 -9.91 -7.35 -5.87
C VAL A 119 -9.65 -6.85 -4.46
N GLY A 120 -8.69 -5.95 -4.31
CA GLY A 120 -8.34 -5.26 -3.07
C GLY A 120 -8.45 -3.73 -3.21
N VAL A 121 -8.30 -3.03 -2.08
CA VAL A 121 -8.34 -1.56 -2.00
C VAL A 121 -6.91 -1.01 -2.04
N HIS A 122 -6.65 0.00 -2.91
CA HIS A 122 -5.38 0.73 -2.96
C HIS A 122 -5.51 2.21 -2.53
N GLY A 123 -6.61 2.56 -1.86
CA GLY A 123 -6.99 3.94 -1.55
C GLY A 123 -7.88 4.54 -2.63
N TRP A 124 -8.16 5.86 -2.50
CA TRP A 124 -8.99 6.57 -3.47
C TRP A 124 -8.17 7.07 -4.67
N ASP A 125 -7.09 7.85 -4.43
CA ASP A 125 -6.32 8.58 -5.44
C ASP A 125 -4.79 8.53 -5.21
N HIS A 126 -4.27 7.43 -4.69
CA HIS A 126 -2.84 7.16 -4.46
C HIS A 126 -2.14 8.19 -3.57
N ARG A 127 -2.77 8.62 -2.45
CA ARG A 127 -2.20 9.61 -1.53
C ARG A 127 -1.27 8.99 -0.48
N TYR A 128 -0.24 9.76 -0.10
CA TYR A 128 0.68 9.37 0.97
C TYR A 128 0.00 9.46 2.35
N LEU A 129 -0.42 8.32 2.88
CA LEU A 129 -1.29 8.21 4.07
C LEU A 129 -0.68 8.76 5.36
N PRO A 130 0.65 8.68 5.64
CA PRO A 130 1.24 9.28 6.84
C PRO A 130 1.00 10.78 7.00
N LEU A 131 0.84 11.51 5.91
CA LEU A 131 0.56 12.95 5.90
C LEU A 131 -0.94 13.28 5.96
N ARG A 132 -1.81 12.27 5.97
CA ARG A 132 -3.27 12.46 6.03
C ARG A 132 -3.79 12.30 7.45
N GLY A 133 -4.67 13.20 7.87
CA GLY A 133 -5.36 13.09 9.15
C GLY A 133 -6.33 11.89 9.19
N PRO A 134 -6.74 11.47 10.41
CA PRO A 134 -7.57 10.26 10.58
C PRO A 134 -8.91 10.29 9.85
N ARG A 135 -9.58 11.45 9.80
CA ARG A 135 -10.84 11.60 9.07
C ARG A 135 -10.64 11.44 7.57
N ALA A 136 -9.65 12.15 7.00
CA ALA A 136 -9.35 12.10 5.58
C ALA A 136 -8.93 10.68 5.14
N THR A 137 -8.18 9.95 5.98
CA THR A 137 -7.80 8.55 5.72
C THR A 137 -9.01 7.63 5.76
N ARG A 138 -9.90 7.81 6.75
CA ARG A 138 -11.12 7.01 6.84
C ARG A 138 -12.02 7.23 5.63
N ASP A 139 -12.24 8.48 5.26
CA ASP A 139 -13.13 8.84 4.16
C ASP A 139 -12.58 8.34 2.81
N ASP A 140 -11.25 8.41 2.62
CA ASP A 140 -10.54 7.85 1.48
C ASP A 140 -10.76 6.33 1.33
N LEU A 141 -10.43 5.56 2.37
CA LEU A 141 -10.52 4.10 2.31
C LEU A 141 -11.98 3.61 2.26
N THR A 142 -12.89 4.28 2.95
CA THR A 142 -14.32 3.93 2.92
C THR A 142 -14.88 4.16 1.51
N ARG A 143 -14.63 5.34 0.94
CA ARG A 143 -15.07 5.68 -0.40
C ARG A 143 -14.52 4.70 -1.44
N ALA A 144 -13.21 4.41 -1.37
CA ALA A 144 -12.58 3.46 -2.30
C ALA A 144 -13.22 2.06 -2.20
N ARG A 145 -13.32 1.50 -0.99
CA ARG A 145 -13.94 0.18 -0.77
C ARG A 145 -15.37 0.12 -1.31
N ASP A 146 -16.18 1.12 -1.00
CA ASP A 146 -17.60 1.11 -1.36
C ASP A 146 -17.78 1.28 -2.89
N THR A 147 -16.96 2.11 -3.54
CA THR A 147 -16.95 2.24 -5.00
C THR A 147 -16.52 0.94 -5.69
N ILE A 148 -15.47 0.28 -5.20
CA ILE A 148 -15.02 -1.01 -5.73
C ILE A 148 -16.10 -2.08 -5.51
N ALA A 149 -16.71 -2.14 -4.33
CA ALA A 149 -17.77 -3.10 -4.03
C ALA A 149 -19.00 -2.91 -4.93
N ALA A 150 -19.40 -1.66 -5.18
CA ALA A 150 -20.51 -1.34 -6.07
C ALA A 150 -20.23 -1.76 -7.53
N ALA A 151 -19.00 -1.55 -8.02
CA ALA A 151 -18.63 -1.89 -9.38
C ALA A 151 -18.46 -3.41 -9.59
N THR A 152 -17.89 -4.12 -8.61
CA THR A 152 -17.51 -5.55 -8.75
C THR A 152 -18.55 -6.52 -8.19
N GLY A 153 -19.56 -6.03 -7.46
CA GLY A 153 -20.54 -6.86 -6.75
C GLY A 153 -19.95 -7.61 -5.54
N SER A 154 -18.68 -7.36 -5.17
CA SER A 154 -17.97 -8.05 -4.10
C SER A 154 -17.25 -7.07 -3.17
N VAL A 155 -17.45 -7.22 -1.85
CA VAL A 155 -16.79 -6.36 -0.87
C VAL A 155 -15.32 -6.78 -0.73
N PRO A 156 -14.35 -5.89 -1.08
CA PRO A 156 -12.93 -6.19 -0.91
C PRO A 156 -12.57 -6.47 0.55
N ARG A 157 -11.64 -7.42 0.76
CA ARG A 157 -11.13 -7.77 2.10
C ARG A 157 -9.65 -7.47 2.28
N LEU A 158 -8.98 -7.05 1.21
CA LEU A 158 -7.56 -6.72 1.21
C LEU A 158 -7.35 -5.23 1.01
N PHE A 159 -6.30 -4.73 1.60
CA PHE A 159 -5.85 -3.34 1.47
C PHE A 159 -4.34 -3.31 1.25
N ARG A 160 -3.89 -2.53 0.29
CA ARG A 160 -2.49 -2.18 0.16
C ARG A 160 -2.36 -0.66 0.22
N PRO A 161 -1.56 -0.11 1.15
CA PRO A 161 -1.39 1.34 1.23
C PRO A 161 -0.56 1.84 0.03
N PRO A 162 -0.92 2.97 -0.57
CA PRO A 162 -0.08 3.65 -1.55
C PRO A 162 1.36 3.79 -1.06
N PHE A 163 2.33 3.64 -1.97
CA PHE A 163 3.77 3.62 -1.68
C PHE A 163 4.22 2.52 -0.68
N GLY A 164 3.35 1.61 -0.27
CA GLY A 164 3.64 0.61 0.76
C GLY A 164 3.79 1.19 2.17
N VAL A 165 3.34 2.43 2.42
CA VAL A 165 3.58 3.14 3.68
C VAL A 165 2.31 3.26 4.50
N LEU A 166 2.28 2.58 5.63
CA LEU A 166 1.17 2.58 6.57
C LEU A 166 1.25 3.77 7.55
N SER A 167 0.08 4.22 7.98
CA SER A 167 -0.09 5.11 9.12
C SER A 167 -0.99 4.46 10.18
N THR A 168 -0.96 4.96 11.41
CA THR A 168 -1.88 4.48 12.46
C THR A 168 -3.34 4.66 12.05
N ALA A 169 -3.68 5.81 11.44
CA ALA A 169 -5.03 6.05 10.93
C ALA A 169 -5.46 5.03 9.87
N ALA A 170 -4.53 4.64 8.97
CA ALA A 170 -4.79 3.61 7.97
C ALA A 170 -5.03 2.24 8.59
N LEU A 171 -4.22 1.83 9.58
CA LEU A 171 -4.40 0.56 10.29
C LEU A 171 -5.73 0.50 11.05
N VAL A 172 -6.07 1.57 11.80
CA VAL A 172 -7.35 1.66 12.53
C VAL A 172 -8.52 1.61 11.56
N THR A 173 -8.44 2.33 10.44
CA THR A 173 -9.49 2.35 9.42
C THR A 173 -9.63 0.99 8.73
N ALA A 174 -8.54 0.38 8.31
CA ALA A 174 -8.54 -0.94 7.69
C ALA A 174 -9.21 -1.98 8.61
N ARG A 175 -8.86 -1.98 9.90
CA ARG A 175 -9.51 -2.87 10.90
C ARG A 175 -11.02 -2.64 10.98
N ARG A 176 -11.48 -1.37 11.03
CA ARG A 176 -12.92 -1.04 11.09
C ARG A 176 -13.68 -1.44 9.83
N LEU A 177 -13.02 -1.43 8.69
CA LEU A 177 -13.57 -1.81 7.40
C LEU A 177 -13.41 -3.30 7.09
N ALA A 178 -12.89 -4.10 8.03
CA ALA A 178 -12.55 -5.51 7.86
C ALA A 178 -11.58 -5.76 6.68
N LEU A 179 -10.67 -4.83 6.44
CA LEU A 179 -9.62 -4.92 5.43
C LEU A 179 -8.31 -5.42 6.06
N THR A 180 -7.70 -6.40 5.45
CA THR A 180 -6.39 -6.94 5.83
C THR A 180 -5.29 -6.24 5.02
N PRO A 181 -4.35 -5.51 5.66
CA PRO A 181 -3.21 -4.92 4.96
C PRO A 181 -2.25 -5.99 4.45
N VAL A 182 -1.83 -5.88 3.17
CA VAL A 182 -0.86 -6.77 2.53
C VAL A 182 0.11 -5.96 1.68
N LEU A 183 1.40 -6.10 1.94
CA LEU A 183 2.48 -5.56 1.15
C LEU A 183 3.04 -6.62 0.18
N TRP A 184 4.36 -6.63 -0.06
CA TRP A 184 5.02 -7.54 -1.00
C TRP A 184 6.42 -7.93 -0.51
N THR A 185 6.95 -9.00 -1.08
CA THR A 185 8.31 -9.47 -0.85
C THR A 185 9.18 -9.35 -2.09
N CYS A 186 8.57 -9.27 -3.27
CA CYS A 186 9.21 -9.23 -4.57
C CYS A 186 8.60 -8.06 -5.37
N TRP A 187 9.43 -7.25 -6.04
CA TRP A 187 9.04 -5.97 -6.61
C TRP A 187 9.70 -5.70 -7.97
N GLY A 188 8.92 -5.45 -9.02
CA GLY A 188 9.41 -5.29 -10.39
C GLY A 188 10.16 -3.97 -10.63
N ARG A 189 9.77 -2.89 -9.94
CA ARG A 189 10.30 -1.52 -10.11
C ARG A 189 10.22 -1.01 -11.54
N GLU A 190 9.18 -1.36 -12.26
CA GLU A 190 8.96 -1.03 -13.66
C GLU A 190 8.79 0.46 -13.93
N TRP A 191 8.52 1.27 -12.90
CA TRP A 191 8.42 2.74 -12.99
C TRP A 191 9.77 3.47 -13.02
N THR A 192 10.90 2.75 -12.87
CA THR A 192 12.23 3.38 -12.92
C THR A 192 12.62 3.74 -14.35
N ASP A 193 13.37 4.84 -14.50
CA ASP A 193 13.85 5.27 -15.79
C ASP A 193 14.66 4.17 -16.49
N GLY A 194 14.37 3.95 -17.78
CA GLY A 194 15.03 2.94 -18.60
C GLY A 194 14.63 1.50 -18.26
N ALA A 195 13.56 1.28 -17.46
CA ALA A 195 13.05 -0.07 -17.20
C ALA A 195 12.67 -0.77 -18.50
N SER A 196 13.10 -2.02 -18.63
CA SER A 196 12.79 -2.91 -19.74
C SER A 196 12.21 -4.23 -19.22
N PRO A 197 11.54 -5.03 -20.01
CA PRO A 197 11.07 -6.36 -19.59
C PRO A 197 12.19 -7.21 -18.97
N GLY A 198 13.40 -7.16 -19.55
CA GLY A 198 14.55 -7.90 -19.04
C GLY A 198 15.03 -7.41 -17.68
N SER A 199 15.14 -6.08 -17.47
CA SER A 199 15.57 -5.52 -16.17
C SER A 199 14.51 -5.73 -15.07
N VAL A 200 13.23 -5.63 -15.40
CA VAL A 200 12.12 -5.92 -14.49
C VAL A 200 12.15 -7.39 -14.09
N TYR A 201 12.28 -8.31 -15.06
CA TYR A 201 12.41 -9.72 -14.74
C TYR A 201 13.63 -10.02 -13.87
N ALA A 202 14.80 -9.47 -14.16
CA ALA A 202 16.01 -9.67 -13.37
C ALA A 202 15.81 -9.22 -11.91
N THR A 203 15.14 -8.06 -11.72
CA THR A 203 14.82 -7.53 -10.39
C THR A 203 13.86 -8.46 -9.64
N LEU A 204 12.81 -8.95 -10.32
CA LEU A 204 11.86 -9.91 -9.73
C LEU A 204 12.55 -11.23 -9.39
N ALA A 205 13.34 -11.78 -10.31
CA ALA A 205 13.98 -13.08 -10.15
C ALA A 205 14.96 -13.13 -8.96
N ALA A 206 15.61 -12.00 -8.65
CA ALA A 206 16.51 -11.86 -7.50
C ALA A 206 15.79 -12.04 -6.14
N ASP A 207 14.52 -11.63 -6.06
CA ASP A 207 13.72 -11.67 -4.83
C ASP A 207 12.64 -12.78 -4.86
N LEU A 208 12.46 -13.46 -6.00
CA LEU A 208 11.43 -14.49 -6.19
C LEU A 208 11.71 -15.70 -5.29
N ALA A 209 10.79 -16.00 -4.41
CA ALA A 209 10.85 -17.16 -3.53
C ALA A 209 9.44 -17.70 -3.27
N GLY A 210 9.34 -19.01 -3.04
CA GLY A 210 8.10 -19.62 -2.59
C GLY A 210 7.61 -18.98 -1.28
N GLY A 211 6.31 -18.80 -1.18
CA GLY A 211 5.69 -18.04 -0.11
C GLY A 211 5.79 -16.51 -0.30
N GLY A 212 6.30 -16.02 -1.41
CA GLY A 212 6.41 -14.59 -1.69
C GLY A 212 5.17 -13.99 -2.35
N THR A 213 5.07 -12.66 -2.27
CA THR A 213 4.08 -11.85 -2.99
C THR A 213 4.81 -10.93 -3.95
N VAL A 214 4.46 -11.02 -5.23
CA VAL A 214 4.98 -10.19 -6.32
C VAL A 214 4.12 -8.96 -6.48
N LEU A 215 4.76 -7.80 -6.61
CA LEU A 215 4.15 -6.53 -6.99
C LEU A 215 4.58 -6.13 -8.39
N LEU A 216 3.59 -5.89 -9.24
CA LEU A 216 3.64 -5.16 -10.50
C LEU A 216 2.52 -4.12 -10.53
N HIS A 217 2.46 -3.28 -11.57
CA HIS A 217 1.41 -2.28 -11.74
C HIS A 217 0.70 -2.48 -13.09
N ASP A 218 -0.63 -2.43 -13.08
CA ASP A 218 -1.48 -2.48 -14.27
C ASP A 218 -2.02 -1.10 -14.66
N SER A 219 -1.29 -0.06 -14.25
CA SER A 219 -1.55 1.35 -14.60
C SER A 219 -0.27 2.16 -14.40
N ASP A 220 -0.19 3.30 -15.06
CA ASP A 220 0.86 4.31 -14.87
C ASP A 220 0.33 5.60 -14.21
N CYS A 221 -0.85 5.55 -13.57
CA CYS A 221 -1.47 6.74 -12.99
C CYS A 221 -0.64 7.42 -11.88
N ALA A 222 0.30 6.69 -11.28
CA ALA A 222 1.22 7.16 -10.24
C ALA A 222 2.71 7.02 -10.64
N SER A 223 2.99 6.80 -11.93
CA SER A 223 4.33 6.51 -12.46
C SER A 223 4.51 7.10 -13.87
N PRO A 224 5.72 7.08 -14.47
CA PRO A 224 5.94 7.60 -15.82
C PRO A 224 5.04 6.93 -16.87
N PRO A 225 4.55 7.69 -17.88
CA PRO A 225 3.66 7.15 -18.90
C PRO A 225 4.23 5.91 -19.61
N GLY A 226 3.43 4.84 -19.69
CA GLY A 226 3.79 3.59 -20.32
C GLY A 226 4.69 2.66 -19.50
N SER A 227 5.02 2.99 -18.25
CA SER A 227 5.89 2.18 -17.38
C SER A 227 5.38 0.74 -17.19
N TRP A 228 4.06 0.53 -17.15
CA TRP A 228 3.44 -0.78 -17.06
C TRP A 228 3.84 -1.76 -18.17
N ARG A 229 4.27 -1.26 -19.36
CA ARG A 229 4.69 -2.11 -20.50
C ARG A 229 5.91 -2.97 -20.16
N ALA A 230 6.84 -2.43 -19.37
CA ALA A 230 8.00 -3.19 -18.92
C ALA A 230 7.59 -4.33 -17.98
N GLY A 231 6.63 -4.09 -17.08
CA GLY A 231 6.03 -5.11 -16.22
C GLY A 231 5.27 -6.17 -16.99
N LEU A 232 4.40 -5.75 -17.93
CA LEU A 232 3.66 -6.65 -18.81
C LEU A 232 4.60 -7.55 -19.61
N GLY A 233 5.65 -6.99 -20.22
CA GLY A 233 6.63 -7.74 -20.98
C GLY A 233 7.49 -8.70 -20.16
N ALA A 234 7.68 -8.43 -18.87
CA ALA A 234 8.40 -9.31 -17.95
C ALA A 234 7.54 -10.48 -17.44
N LEU A 235 6.21 -10.31 -17.43
CA LEU A 235 5.27 -11.25 -16.81
C LEU A 235 5.35 -12.68 -17.38
N PRO A 236 5.38 -12.93 -18.71
CA PRO A 236 5.50 -14.29 -19.24
C PRO A 236 6.75 -15.01 -18.73
N THR A 237 7.91 -14.34 -18.75
CA THR A 237 9.18 -14.93 -18.29
C THR A 237 9.15 -15.22 -16.78
N LEU A 238 8.53 -14.35 -15.99
CA LEU A 238 8.33 -14.57 -14.54
C LEU A 238 7.45 -15.81 -14.28
N LEU A 239 6.36 -15.98 -15.04
CA LEU A 239 5.46 -17.12 -14.90
C LEU A 239 6.14 -18.43 -15.29
N ASP A 240 6.96 -18.41 -16.35
CA ASP A 240 7.76 -19.55 -16.78
C ASP A 240 8.81 -19.94 -15.71
N GLU A 241 9.44 -18.94 -15.05
CA GLU A 241 10.34 -19.15 -13.93
C GLU A 241 9.65 -19.78 -12.72
N CYS A 242 8.44 -19.32 -12.39
CA CYS A 242 7.64 -19.95 -11.33
C CYS A 242 7.38 -21.43 -11.66
N GLY A 243 7.01 -21.74 -12.90
CA GLY A 243 6.82 -23.11 -13.35
C GLY A 243 8.09 -23.98 -13.25
N ARG A 244 9.25 -23.44 -13.66
CA ARG A 244 10.55 -24.14 -13.51
C ARG A 244 10.94 -24.41 -12.06
N ARG A 245 10.48 -23.58 -11.11
CA ARG A 245 10.71 -23.76 -9.66
C ARG A 245 9.60 -24.54 -8.95
N ASP A 246 8.65 -25.10 -9.70
CA ASP A 246 7.47 -25.79 -9.13
C ASP A 246 6.66 -24.90 -8.15
N LEU A 247 6.57 -23.61 -8.46
CA LEU A 247 5.82 -22.63 -7.67
C LEU A 247 4.47 -22.38 -8.34
N ARG A 248 3.39 -22.67 -7.62
CA ARG A 248 2.04 -22.30 -8.06
C ARG A 248 1.84 -20.79 -7.98
N VAL A 249 1.26 -20.19 -9.02
CA VAL A 249 0.95 -18.76 -9.04
C VAL A 249 -0.55 -18.57 -8.87
N GLY A 250 -0.96 -17.58 -8.08
CA GLY A 250 -2.37 -17.28 -7.87
C GLY A 250 -2.62 -16.02 -7.05
N PRO A 251 -3.89 -15.74 -6.70
CA PRO A 251 -4.27 -14.59 -5.90
C PRO A 251 -3.86 -14.74 -4.42
N VAL A 252 -3.88 -13.62 -3.70
CA VAL A 252 -3.57 -13.58 -2.25
C VAL A 252 -4.50 -14.49 -1.45
N ARG A 253 -5.78 -14.61 -1.82
CA ARG A 253 -6.72 -15.52 -1.13
C ARG A 253 -6.29 -16.99 -1.17
N ALA A 254 -5.55 -17.41 -2.21
CA ALA A 254 -5.01 -18.77 -2.35
C ALA A 254 -3.64 -18.94 -1.70
N HIS A 255 -3.02 -17.86 -1.21
CA HIS A 255 -1.64 -17.83 -0.73
C HIS A 255 -1.44 -18.43 0.67
N GLY A 256 -2.53 -18.76 1.38
CA GLY A 256 -2.45 -19.37 2.71
C GLY A 256 -1.92 -18.44 3.81
N MET A 257 -2.01 -17.12 3.62
CA MET A 257 -1.64 -16.17 4.66
C MET A 257 -2.49 -16.39 5.90
N GLY A 258 -1.87 -16.87 6.98
CA GLY A 258 -2.50 -17.02 8.28
C GLY A 258 -2.88 -18.42 8.70
N ARG A 259 -2.60 -19.46 7.94
CA ARG A 259 -2.54 -20.82 8.49
C ARG A 259 -1.17 -21.00 9.14
N PRO A 260 -1.09 -21.48 10.41
CA PRO A 260 0.18 -21.97 10.93
C PRO A 260 0.68 -23.04 9.96
N ALA A 261 2.00 -23.07 9.72
CA ALA A 261 2.59 -24.22 9.04
C ALA A 261 2.09 -25.46 9.75
N ALA A 262 1.45 -26.37 9.01
CA ALA A 262 1.17 -27.70 9.55
C ALA A 262 2.52 -28.28 9.94
N SER A 263 2.73 -28.45 11.25
CA SER A 263 3.85 -29.20 11.77
C SER A 263 3.70 -30.64 11.24
N GLY A 264 4.51 -30.94 10.23
CA GLY A 264 4.72 -32.33 9.77
C GLY A 264 5.60 -33.08 10.73
#